data_a83c1f4dea9806df92268245388292a6
#
_entry.id   a83c1f4dea9806df92268245388292a6
#
_cell.length_a   1.000
_cell.length_b   1.000
_cell.length_c   1.000
_cell.angle_alpha   90.00
_cell.angle_beta   90.00
_cell.angle_gamma   90.00
#
_symmetry.space_group_name_H-M   'P 1'
#
loop_
_entity.id
_entity.type
_entity.pdbx_description
1 polymer ?
#
loop_
_entity_poly.entity_id
_entity_poly.type
_entity_poly.pdbx_seq_one_letter_code
_entity_poly.pdbx_strand_id
1 'polypeptide(L)'
;GKMDGDSLPVSAFADHVDGQFELGASAYEKRGVAVTVPSWDETKCIQCNNCAYVCPHATIRPFALTEEEAAKAPAAAKIVPVKAGKGKGVYKFAMAISPLDCMGCTLCVKACPVTKKALDNAAKQVTEEHPEYDAKTAAKAAAKLAAPKSALTMVPQEKGLYQQAAFDYAVANVSEKPELINTTIKGSQFKQPLLEFSGSCAGCAETAYARLITQLFGDRMYISNATGCSSIWGGPAATSPYCTDKNGHGPAWANSLFEDNAEHGLGM
;
A
#
# COMPACT_ATOMS: atom_id res chain seq x y z
N GLY A 1 -16.29 1.30 -13.11
CA GLY A 1 -17.18 0.39 -13.83
C GLY A 1 -18.20 1.16 -14.66
N LYS A 2 -18.84 0.47 -15.60
CA LYS A 2 -19.84 1.08 -16.48
C LYS A 2 -21.20 1.33 -15.81
N MET A 3 -21.39 0.80 -14.57
CA MET A 3 -22.66 0.84 -13.84
C MET A 3 -23.83 0.27 -14.66
N ASP A 4 -23.60 -0.81 -15.37
CA ASP A 4 -24.50 -1.43 -16.34
C ASP A 4 -24.86 -2.88 -15.93
N GLY A 5 -25.10 -3.08 -14.64
CA GLY A 5 -25.44 -4.40 -14.07
C GLY A 5 -26.74 -5.00 -14.63
N ASP A 6 -27.70 -4.13 -14.98
CA ASP A 6 -28.99 -4.55 -15.52
C ASP A 6 -28.89 -5.21 -16.92
N SER A 7 -27.76 -5.04 -17.62
CA SER A 7 -27.52 -5.71 -18.89
C SER A 7 -27.02 -7.16 -18.72
N LEU A 8 -26.67 -7.56 -17.51
CA LEU A 8 -26.16 -8.90 -17.23
C LEU A 8 -27.33 -9.91 -17.13
N PRO A 9 -27.28 -11.04 -17.85
CA PRO A 9 -28.26 -12.09 -17.69
C PRO A 9 -28.09 -12.78 -16.33
N VAL A 10 -29.15 -13.40 -15.79
CA VAL A 10 -29.09 -14.17 -14.53
C VAL A 10 -28.00 -15.25 -14.57
N SER A 11 -27.74 -15.84 -15.73
CA SER A 11 -26.66 -16.84 -15.91
C SER A 11 -25.25 -16.30 -15.64
N ALA A 12 -25.03 -14.98 -15.66
CA ALA A 12 -23.76 -14.39 -15.29
C ALA A 12 -23.40 -14.60 -13.79
N PHE A 13 -24.40 -14.97 -12.99
CA PHE A 13 -24.26 -15.26 -11.56
C PHE A 13 -24.32 -16.76 -11.22
N ALA A 14 -24.28 -17.63 -12.23
CA ALA A 14 -24.39 -19.06 -12.03
C ALA A 14 -23.28 -19.65 -11.12
N ASP A 15 -22.10 -19.06 -11.16
CA ASP A 15 -20.95 -19.47 -10.33
C ASP A 15 -20.98 -18.88 -8.91
N HIS A 16 -22.00 -18.10 -8.58
CA HIS A 16 -22.16 -17.41 -7.29
C HIS A 16 -23.43 -17.82 -6.55
N VAL A 17 -24.02 -18.96 -6.87
CA VAL A 17 -25.31 -19.42 -6.30
C VAL A 17 -25.23 -19.70 -4.79
N ASP A 18 -24.04 -19.96 -4.28
CA ASP A 18 -23.75 -20.17 -2.86
C ASP A 18 -23.35 -18.88 -2.10
N GLY A 19 -23.36 -17.73 -2.80
CA GLY A 19 -22.96 -16.44 -2.22
C GLY A 19 -21.43 -16.22 -2.13
N GLN A 20 -20.63 -17.09 -2.72
CA GLN A 20 -19.19 -16.86 -2.81
C GLN A 20 -18.86 -15.91 -3.96
N PHE A 21 -17.95 -14.98 -3.71
CA PHE A 21 -17.45 -14.03 -4.69
C PHE A 21 -15.92 -14.04 -4.70
N GLU A 22 -15.36 -13.67 -5.85
CA GLU A 22 -13.91 -13.58 -6.03
C GLU A 22 -13.29 -12.50 -5.15
N LEU A 23 -12.08 -12.77 -4.64
CA LEU A 23 -11.28 -11.82 -3.89
C LEU A 23 -10.55 -10.85 -4.83
N GLY A 24 -10.14 -9.68 -4.30
CA GLY A 24 -9.28 -8.72 -5.00
C GLY A 24 -10.01 -7.74 -5.90
N ALA A 25 -11.34 -7.64 -5.82
CA ALA A 25 -12.14 -6.72 -6.64
C ALA A 25 -11.73 -5.24 -6.47
N SER A 26 -11.22 -4.84 -5.30
CA SER A 26 -10.74 -3.48 -5.02
C SER A 26 -9.62 -3.01 -5.96
N ALA A 27 -8.84 -3.93 -6.53
CA ALA A 27 -7.75 -3.61 -7.46
C ALA A 27 -8.23 -2.94 -8.76
N TYR A 28 -9.50 -3.12 -9.12
CA TYR A 28 -10.09 -2.57 -10.34
C TYR A 28 -10.78 -1.22 -10.16
N GLU A 29 -10.96 -0.75 -8.92
CA GLU A 29 -11.68 0.51 -8.66
C GLU A 29 -10.93 1.75 -9.13
N LYS A 30 -9.64 1.87 -8.83
CA LYS A 30 -8.78 3.00 -9.26
C LYS A 30 -9.44 4.37 -9.07
N ARG A 31 -9.93 4.64 -7.85
CA ARG A 31 -10.77 5.82 -7.54
C ARG A 31 -10.08 7.16 -7.72
N GLY A 32 -8.76 7.25 -7.57
CA GLY A 32 -7.99 8.48 -7.78
C GLY A 32 -8.37 9.64 -6.86
N VAL A 33 -8.77 9.36 -5.62
CA VAL A 33 -9.34 10.37 -4.70
C VAL A 33 -8.30 11.28 -4.04
N ALA A 34 -7.03 10.93 -4.07
CA ALA A 34 -5.98 11.70 -3.42
C ALA A 34 -5.66 12.99 -4.19
N VAL A 35 -5.73 14.14 -3.54
CA VAL A 35 -5.28 15.42 -4.12
C VAL A 35 -3.76 15.43 -4.33
N THR A 36 -3.03 14.79 -3.39
CA THR A 36 -1.58 14.64 -3.47
C THR A 36 -1.18 13.19 -3.20
N VAL A 37 -0.14 12.74 -3.87
CA VAL A 37 0.40 11.37 -3.74
C VAL A 37 1.90 11.41 -3.45
N PRO A 38 2.48 10.37 -2.82
CA PRO A 38 3.91 10.32 -2.58
C PRO A 38 4.68 10.17 -3.88
N SER A 39 5.80 10.87 -3.98
CA SER A 39 6.82 10.71 -5.00
C SER A 39 8.12 10.26 -4.33
N TRP A 40 8.74 9.23 -4.90
CA TRP A 40 9.94 8.60 -4.34
C TRP A 40 11.22 9.07 -5.04
N ASP A 41 12.20 9.46 -4.22
CA ASP A 41 13.58 9.74 -4.65
C ASP A 41 14.47 8.56 -4.27
N GLU A 42 14.82 7.76 -5.26
CA GLU A 42 15.62 6.53 -5.13
C GLU A 42 17.05 6.78 -4.64
N THR A 43 17.59 7.95 -4.93
CA THR A 43 18.97 8.30 -4.57
C THR A 43 19.13 8.50 -3.06
N LYS A 44 18.11 9.03 -2.41
CA LYS A 44 18.08 9.34 -0.97
C LYS A 44 17.52 8.21 -0.12
N CYS A 45 16.76 7.29 -0.73
CA CYS A 45 16.12 6.21 -0.02
C CYS A 45 17.14 5.24 0.61
N ILE A 46 16.95 4.91 1.89
CA ILE A 46 17.78 3.91 2.61
C ILE A 46 17.19 2.49 2.56
N GLN A 47 16.08 2.30 1.85
CA GLN A 47 15.43 1.00 1.64
C GLN A 47 15.01 0.29 2.96
N CYS A 48 14.49 1.07 3.91
CA CYS A 48 14.03 0.54 5.21
C CYS A 48 12.60 -0.03 5.19
N ASN A 49 11.82 0.24 4.14
CA ASN A 49 10.42 -0.16 3.93
C ASN A 49 9.40 0.39 4.95
N ASN A 50 9.77 1.34 5.82
CA ASN A 50 8.83 1.92 6.80
C ASN A 50 7.60 2.56 6.14
N CYS A 51 7.77 3.15 4.95
CA CYS A 51 6.67 3.75 4.20
C CYS A 51 5.62 2.71 3.75
N ALA A 52 6.07 1.53 3.33
CA ALA A 52 5.19 0.42 3.00
C ALA A 52 4.54 -0.15 4.26
N TYR A 53 5.33 -0.31 5.34
CA TYR A 53 4.86 -0.85 6.62
C TYR A 53 3.69 -0.08 7.21
N VAL A 54 3.68 1.25 7.12
CA VAL A 54 2.61 2.09 7.69
C VAL A 54 1.45 2.34 6.73
N CYS A 55 1.55 1.91 5.46
CA CYS A 55 0.50 2.20 4.48
C CYS A 55 -0.74 1.33 4.71
N PRO A 56 -1.90 1.91 5.08
CA PRO A 56 -3.10 1.12 5.35
C PRO A 56 -3.75 0.52 4.11
N HIS A 57 -3.44 1.07 2.94
CA HIS A 57 -4.08 0.70 1.67
C HIS A 57 -3.16 -0.11 0.73
N ALA A 58 -1.95 -0.45 1.18
CA ALA A 58 -0.95 -1.20 0.38
C ALA A 58 -0.60 -0.55 -0.98
N THR A 59 -0.67 0.77 -1.07
CA THR A 59 -0.44 1.53 -2.31
C THR A 59 1.02 1.91 -2.55
N ILE A 60 1.89 1.67 -1.57
CA ILE A 60 3.34 1.83 -1.69
C ILE A 60 4.00 0.53 -1.25
N ARG A 61 4.74 -0.11 -2.15
CA ARG A 61 5.32 -1.46 -1.94
C ARG A 61 6.76 -1.52 -2.41
N PRO A 62 7.66 -2.15 -1.63
CA PRO A 62 9.01 -2.46 -2.09
C PRO A 62 9.00 -3.73 -2.92
N PHE A 63 9.79 -3.74 -3.98
CA PHE A 63 10.05 -4.92 -4.80
C PHE A 63 11.54 -5.17 -4.91
N ALA A 64 11.92 -6.45 -4.87
CA ALA A 64 13.25 -6.93 -5.21
C ALA A 64 13.16 -7.61 -6.59
N LEU A 65 13.88 -7.08 -7.56
CA LEU A 65 13.84 -7.52 -8.96
C LEU A 65 15.13 -8.27 -9.33
N THR A 66 14.99 -9.32 -10.11
CA THR A 66 16.14 -9.88 -10.84
C THR A 66 16.58 -8.93 -11.95
N GLU A 67 17.74 -9.17 -12.56
CA GLU A 67 18.18 -8.38 -13.73
C GLU A 67 17.19 -8.49 -14.89
N GLU A 68 16.60 -9.68 -15.11
CA GLU A 68 15.60 -9.90 -16.17
C GLU A 68 14.29 -9.16 -15.90
N GLU A 69 13.79 -9.19 -14.65
CA GLU A 69 12.60 -8.44 -14.24
C GLU A 69 12.83 -6.94 -14.36
N ALA A 70 14.02 -6.47 -14.00
CA ALA A 70 14.39 -5.06 -14.12
C ALA A 70 14.51 -4.60 -15.58
N ALA A 71 15.04 -5.44 -16.45
CA ALA A 71 15.19 -5.13 -17.87
C ALA A 71 13.85 -4.98 -18.63
N LYS A 72 12.80 -5.66 -18.15
CA LYS A 72 11.45 -5.59 -18.72
C LYS A 72 10.57 -4.50 -18.12
N ALA A 73 11.05 -3.82 -17.09
CA ALA A 73 10.28 -2.81 -16.39
C ALA A 73 10.06 -1.56 -17.27
N PRO A 74 8.90 -0.89 -17.13
CA PRO A 74 8.64 0.33 -17.88
C PRO A 74 9.63 1.45 -17.52
N ALA A 75 9.88 2.36 -18.46
CA ALA A 75 10.80 3.48 -18.24
C ALA A 75 10.47 4.37 -17.04
N ALA A 76 9.21 4.37 -16.62
CA ALA A 76 8.75 5.06 -15.41
C ALA A 76 9.22 4.39 -14.10
N ALA A 77 9.67 3.14 -14.14
CA ALA A 77 10.13 2.41 -12.98
C ALA A 77 11.53 2.89 -12.57
N LYS A 78 11.62 3.46 -11.39
CA LYS A 78 12.89 3.81 -10.78
C LYS A 78 13.47 2.58 -10.11
N ILE A 79 14.60 2.08 -10.61
CA ILE A 79 15.24 0.84 -10.16
C ILE A 79 16.67 1.12 -9.77
N VAL A 80 17.06 0.70 -8.56
CA VAL A 80 18.39 0.91 -8.00
C VAL A 80 18.94 -0.38 -7.39
N PRO A 81 20.24 -0.53 -7.19
CA PRO A 81 20.78 -1.68 -6.48
C PRO A 81 20.23 -1.81 -5.04
N VAL A 82 20.08 -3.04 -4.55
CA VAL A 82 19.80 -3.27 -3.13
C VAL A 82 21.00 -2.82 -2.30
N LYS A 83 20.79 -1.91 -1.33
CA LYS A 83 21.88 -1.25 -0.57
C LYS A 83 22.47 -2.15 0.53
N ALA A 84 21.66 -3.01 1.16
CA ALA A 84 22.10 -3.81 2.30
C ALA A 84 21.27 -5.08 2.49
N GLY A 85 21.84 -6.08 3.17
CA GLY A 85 21.20 -7.36 3.50
C GLY A 85 21.43 -8.43 2.43
N LYS A 86 20.69 -9.54 2.52
CA LYS A 86 20.84 -10.73 1.66
C LYS A 86 20.68 -10.46 0.15
N GLY A 87 19.90 -9.43 -0.22
CA GLY A 87 19.70 -9.06 -1.63
C GLY A 87 20.80 -8.18 -2.23
N LYS A 88 21.80 -7.74 -1.43
CA LYS A 88 22.87 -6.87 -1.94
C LYS A 88 23.75 -7.61 -2.96
N GLY A 89 23.92 -7.01 -4.13
CA GLY A 89 24.68 -7.60 -5.24
C GLY A 89 23.95 -8.69 -6.02
N VAL A 90 22.73 -9.07 -5.59
CA VAL A 90 21.90 -10.09 -6.23
C VAL A 90 20.68 -9.47 -6.91
N TYR A 91 20.03 -8.53 -6.23
CA TYR A 91 18.78 -7.94 -6.68
C TYR A 91 18.88 -6.43 -6.88
N LYS A 92 17.98 -5.93 -7.72
CA LYS A 92 17.62 -4.51 -7.80
C LYS A 92 16.44 -4.22 -6.87
N PHE A 93 16.28 -2.97 -6.48
CA PHE A 93 15.22 -2.50 -5.60
C PHE A 93 14.38 -1.42 -6.30
N ALA A 94 13.07 -1.54 -6.19
CA ALA A 94 12.13 -0.50 -6.57
C ALA A 94 11.12 -0.27 -5.44
N MET A 95 10.71 1.00 -5.25
CA MET A 95 9.56 1.35 -4.43
C MET A 95 8.44 1.75 -5.38
N ALA A 96 7.50 0.84 -5.59
CA ALA A 96 6.38 1.06 -6.47
C ALA A 96 5.22 1.75 -5.73
N ILE A 97 4.58 2.70 -6.38
CA ILE A 97 3.50 3.52 -5.82
C ILE A 97 2.31 3.50 -6.77
N SER A 98 1.11 3.19 -6.25
CA SER A 98 -0.15 3.32 -6.98
C SER A 98 -0.82 4.66 -6.63
N PRO A 99 -0.71 5.68 -7.47
CA PRO A 99 -1.36 6.98 -7.23
C PRO A 99 -2.89 6.92 -7.33
N LEU A 100 -3.44 6.00 -8.13
CA LEU A 100 -4.89 5.87 -8.31
C LEU A 100 -5.58 5.19 -7.11
N ASP A 101 -4.85 4.41 -6.33
CA ASP A 101 -5.36 3.74 -5.13
C ASP A 101 -4.95 4.48 -3.84
N CYS A 102 -4.08 5.48 -3.94
CA CYS A 102 -3.61 6.25 -2.79
C CYS A 102 -4.72 7.14 -2.23
N MET A 103 -4.80 7.22 -0.88
CA MET A 103 -5.76 8.07 -0.16
C MET A 103 -5.16 9.40 0.30
N GLY A 104 -3.89 9.70 -0.02
CA GLY A 104 -3.25 10.98 0.31
C GLY A 104 -3.01 11.24 1.80
N CYS A 105 -3.02 10.21 2.65
CA CYS A 105 -2.96 10.36 4.12
C CYS A 105 -1.60 10.82 4.68
N THR A 106 -0.55 10.88 3.87
CA THR A 106 0.81 11.33 4.22
C THR A 106 1.61 10.44 5.19
N LEU A 107 1.06 9.33 5.70
CA LEU A 107 1.72 8.48 6.69
C LEU A 107 3.08 7.96 6.21
N CYS A 108 3.21 7.57 4.95
CA CYS A 108 4.46 7.09 4.35
C CYS A 108 5.58 8.15 4.40
N VAL A 109 5.23 9.41 4.17
CA VAL A 109 6.17 10.55 4.22
C VAL A 109 6.59 10.81 5.68
N LYS A 110 5.63 10.82 6.61
CA LYS A 110 5.89 11.01 8.05
C LYS A 110 6.71 9.87 8.66
N ALA A 111 6.51 8.64 8.22
CA ALA A 111 7.25 7.48 8.70
C ALA A 111 8.64 7.32 8.06
N CYS A 112 8.95 8.07 7.00
CA CYS A 112 10.24 7.99 6.33
C CYS A 112 11.34 8.64 7.19
N PRO A 113 12.33 7.88 7.69
CA PRO A 113 13.36 8.43 8.58
C PRO A 113 14.25 9.48 7.90
N VAL A 114 14.49 9.36 6.59
CA VAL A 114 15.25 10.35 5.82
C VAL A 114 14.48 11.65 5.70
N THR A 115 13.20 11.57 5.34
CA THR A 115 12.32 12.74 5.24
C THR A 115 12.12 13.41 6.60
N LYS A 116 11.91 12.61 7.66
CA LYS A 116 11.77 13.12 9.03
C LYS A 116 13.01 13.91 9.45
N LYS A 117 14.21 13.33 9.28
CA LYS A 117 15.48 14.03 9.59
C LYS A 117 15.64 15.33 8.79
N ALA A 118 15.25 15.31 7.51
CA ALA A 118 15.31 16.52 6.67
C ALA A 118 14.34 17.60 7.16
N LEU A 119 13.12 17.21 7.58
CA LEU A 119 12.12 18.12 8.14
C LEU A 119 12.55 18.70 9.49
N ASP A 120 13.06 17.85 10.39
CA ASP A 120 13.53 18.27 11.72
C ASP A 120 14.68 19.30 11.61
N ASN A 121 15.63 19.05 10.70
CA ASN A 121 16.72 19.99 10.45
C ASN A 121 16.24 21.31 9.83
N ALA A 122 15.33 21.22 8.85
CA ALA A 122 14.76 22.41 8.23
C ALA A 122 13.89 23.22 9.21
N ALA A 123 13.15 22.57 10.09
CA ALA A 123 12.36 23.25 11.11
C ALA A 123 13.25 24.04 12.08
N LYS A 124 14.37 23.47 12.53
CA LYS A 124 15.35 24.18 13.38
C LYS A 124 15.90 25.40 12.64
N GLN A 125 16.35 25.23 11.41
CA GLN A 125 16.90 26.32 10.61
C GLN A 125 15.88 27.46 10.42
N VAL A 126 14.63 27.14 10.06
CA VAL A 126 13.56 28.14 9.89
C VAL A 126 13.25 28.87 11.19
N THR A 127 13.25 28.17 12.33
CA THR A 127 13.01 28.81 13.64
C THR A 127 14.14 29.76 14.02
N GLU A 128 15.39 29.43 13.69
CA GLU A 128 16.56 30.27 13.94
C GLU A 128 16.60 31.50 13.03
N GLU A 129 16.31 31.32 11.73
CA GLU A 129 16.37 32.39 10.73
C GLU A 129 15.14 33.32 10.73
N HIS A 130 13.96 32.79 11.13
CA HIS A 130 12.67 33.46 11.06
C HIS A 130 11.84 33.25 12.34
N PRO A 131 12.29 33.77 13.48
CA PRO A 131 11.58 33.63 14.76
C PRO A 131 10.20 34.31 14.77
N GLU A 132 9.95 35.22 13.81
CA GLU A 132 8.67 35.91 13.65
C GLU A 132 7.57 35.09 12.97
N TYR A 133 7.91 33.93 12.39
CA TYR A 133 6.91 33.12 11.69
C TYR A 133 5.93 32.44 12.66
N ASP A 134 4.65 32.46 12.33
CA ASP A 134 3.67 31.63 12.99
C ASP A 134 3.91 30.13 12.68
N ALA A 135 3.35 29.23 13.48
CA ALA A 135 3.56 27.78 13.35
C ALA A 135 3.22 27.25 11.96
N LYS A 136 2.20 27.82 11.29
CA LYS A 136 1.77 27.38 9.95
C LYS A 136 2.73 27.83 8.86
N THR A 137 3.22 29.06 8.94
CA THR A 137 4.20 29.63 8.00
C THR A 137 5.54 28.93 8.16
N ALA A 138 6.02 28.76 9.42
CA ALA A 138 7.24 28.01 9.73
C ALA A 138 7.20 26.58 9.18
N ALA A 139 6.11 25.85 9.39
CA ALA A 139 5.94 24.49 8.88
C ALA A 139 5.98 24.43 7.34
N LYS A 140 5.37 25.38 6.65
CA LYS A 140 5.44 25.46 5.17
C LYS A 140 6.84 25.75 4.66
N ALA A 141 7.55 26.69 5.30
CA ALA A 141 8.93 27.03 4.96
C ALA A 141 9.86 25.83 5.18
N ALA A 142 9.73 25.15 6.33
CA ALA A 142 10.49 23.94 6.64
C ALA A 142 10.22 22.81 5.64
N ALA A 143 8.98 22.58 5.25
CA ALA A 143 8.64 21.58 4.25
C ALA A 143 9.27 21.88 2.88
N LYS A 144 9.26 23.13 2.45
CA LYS A 144 9.91 23.57 1.21
C LYS A 144 11.45 23.38 1.25
N LEU A 145 12.07 23.73 2.36
CA LEU A 145 13.51 23.58 2.58
C LEU A 145 13.95 22.10 2.68
N ALA A 146 13.10 21.24 3.27
CA ALA A 146 13.37 19.82 3.44
C ALA A 146 13.16 19.01 2.16
N ALA A 147 12.26 19.43 1.27
CA ALA A 147 11.87 18.67 0.08
C ALA A 147 13.06 18.17 -0.78
N PRO A 148 14.08 18.99 -1.10
CA PRO A 148 15.25 18.54 -1.87
C PRO A 148 16.09 17.47 -1.17
N LYS A 149 15.95 17.30 0.16
CA LYS A 149 16.72 16.36 0.98
C LYS A 149 15.89 15.15 1.40
N SER A 150 14.59 15.11 1.07
CA SER A 150 13.63 14.07 1.44
C SER A 150 13.65 12.92 0.45
N ALA A 151 13.50 11.68 0.96
CA ALA A 151 13.35 10.50 0.11
C ALA A 151 11.90 10.27 -0.36
N LEU A 152 10.93 10.85 0.33
CA LEU A 152 9.52 10.87 -0.04
C LEU A 152 8.95 12.28 0.14
N THR A 153 8.29 12.78 -0.89
CA THR A 153 7.59 14.07 -0.87
C THR A 153 6.20 13.91 -1.45
N MET A 154 5.23 14.69 -0.98
CA MET A 154 3.91 14.73 -1.60
C MET A 154 3.92 15.64 -2.81
N VAL A 155 3.37 15.17 -3.92
CA VAL A 155 3.21 15.92 -5.17
C VAL A 155 1.73 15.90 -5.59
N PRO A 156 1.25 16.88 -6.37
CA PRO A 156 -0.07 16.81 -6.99
C PRO A 156 -0.28 15.48 -7.72
N GLN A 157 -1.48 14.92 -7.65
CA GLN A 157 -1.75 13.59 -8.20
C GLN A 157 -1.37 13.48 -9.67
N GLU A 158 -1.73 14.47 -10.49
CA GLU A 158 -1.42 14.50 -11.92
C GLU A 158 0.09 14.39 -12.21
N LYS A 159 0.93 14.92 -11.33
CA LYS A 159 2.40 14.78 -11.41
C LYS A 159 2.91 13.42 -10.94
N GLY A 160 2.08 12.67 -10.19
CA GLY A 160 2.41 11.35 -9.67
C GLY A 160 1.93 10.18 -10.54
N LEU A 161 1.01 10.42 -11.49
CA LEU A 161 0.33 9.37 -12.28
C LEU A 161 1.29 8.48 -13.06
N TYR A 162 2.46 8.98 -13.48
CA TYR A 162 3.46 8.18 -14.20
C TYR A 162 3.92 6.93 -13.42
N GLN A 163 3.78 6.94 -12.10
CA GLN A 163 4.18 5.83 -11.23
C GLN A 163 3.24 4.61 -11.35
N GLN A 164 2.00 4.80 -11.85
CA GLN A 164 1.02 3.72 -11.93
C GLN A 164 1.51 2.56 -12.79
N ALA A 165 2.06 2.84 -13.96
CA ALA A 165 2.57 1.80 -14.85
C ALA A 165 3.70 0.97 -14.20
N ALA A 166 4.56 1.60 -13.40
CA ALA A 166 5.61 0.91 -12.67
C ALA A 166 5.04 0.03 -11.54
N PHE A 167 3.99 0.49 -10.86
CA PHE A 167 3.30 -0.28 -9.85
C PHE A 167 2.60 -1.50 -10.44
N ASP A 168 1.82 -1.31 -11.50
CA ASP A 168 1.07 -2.38 -12.17
C ASP A 168 2.02 -3.44 -12.73
N TYR A 169 3.14 -3.02 -13.34
CA TYR A 169 4.19 -3.93 -13.77
C TYR A 169 4.77 -4.75 -12.63
N ALA A 170 5.13 -4.10 -11.52
CA ALA A 170 5.78 -4.77 -10.40
C ALA A 170 4.84 -5.80 -9.75
N VAL A 171 3.56 -5.47 -9.57
CA VAL A 171 2.56 -6.41 -9.01
C VAL A 171 2.36 -7.61 -9.92
N ALA A 172 2.25 -7.39 -11.24
CA ALA A 172 1.96 -8.46 -12.19
C ALA A 172 3.17 -9.38 -12.46
N ASN A 173 4.38 -8.80 -12.56
CA ASN A 173 5.52 -9.49 -13.17
C ASN A 173 6.67 -9.81 -12.20
N VAL A 174 6.80 -9.10 -11.08
CA VAL A 174 7.91 -9.35 -10.16
C VAL A 174 7.55 -10.50 -9.21
N SER A 175 8.41 -11.51 -9.17
CA SER A 175 8.23 -12.66 -8.29
C SER A 175 8.66 -12.35 -6.84
N GLU A 176 8.05 -13.01 -5.88
CA GLU A 176 8.53 -12.95 -4.48
C GLU A 176 9.93 -13.55 -4.36
N LYS A 177 10.69 -13.02 -3.41
CA LYS A 177 12.04 -13.50 -3.07
C LYS A 177 12.00 -14.00 -1.62
N PRO A 178 11.67 -15.30 -1.39
CA PRO A 178 11.44 -15.85 -0.05
C PRO A 178 12.59 -15.59 0.92
N GLU A 179 13.84 -15.58 0.43
CA GLU A 179 15.03 -15.34 1.23
C GLU A 179 15.13 -13.91 1.80
N LEU A 180 14.38 -12.96 1.25
CA LEU A 180 14.29 -11.58 1.76
C LEU A 180 13.16 -11.41 2.76
N ILE A 181 12.21 -12.34 2.79
CA ILE A 181 11.01 -12.28 3.63
C ILE A 181 11.36 -12.79 5.04
N ASN A 182 11.04 -12.00 6.04
CA ASN A 182 11.18 -12.34 7.45
C ASN A 182 10.28 -11.45 8.31
N THR A 183 10.28 -11.65 9.63
CA THR A 183 9.41 -10.93 10.58
C THR A 183 9.88 -9.53 10.96
N THR A 184 10.98 -9.03 10.37
CA THR A 184 11.39 -7.62 10.56
C THR A 184 10.51 -6.68 9.75
N ILE A 185 10.47 -5.39 10.14
CA ILE A 185 9.76 -4.35 9.36
C ILE A 185 10.20 -4.38 7.90
N LYS A 186 11.51 -4.42 7.64
CA LYS A 186 12.02 -4.43 6.27
C LYS A 186 11.63 -5.68 5.49
N GLY A 187 11.80 -6.85 6.09
CA GLY A 187 11.63 -8.14 5.42
C GLY A 187 10.16 -8.50 5.19
N SER A 188 9.29 -8.21 6.16
CA SER A 188 7.86 -8.51 6.03
C SER A 188 7.21 -7.80 4.83
N GLN A 189 7.71 -6.62 4.46
CA GLN A 189 7.14 -5.82 3.38
C GLN A 189 7.48 -6.32 1.97
N PHE A 190 8.42 -7.26 1.82
CA PHE A 190 8.68 -7.92 0.54
C PHE A 190 7.64 -9.02 0.22
N LYS A 191 6.86 -9.46 1.21
CA LYS A 191 5.74 -10.37 0.98
C LYS A 191 4.53 -9.58 0.46
N GLN A 192 3.79 -10.15 -0.49
CA GLN A 192 2.56 -9.55 -1.01
C GLN A 192 1.55 -9.34 0.12
N PRO A 193 0.96 -8.16 0.29
CA PRO A 193 -0.19 -7.99 1.17
C PRO A 193 -1.42 -8.64 0.53
N LEU A 194 -2.18 -9.40 1.34
CA LEU A 194 -3.44 -10.01 0.89
C LEU A 194 -4.67 -9.23 1.36
N LEU A 195 -4.46 -7.97 1.67
CA LEU A 195 -5.47 -6.91 1.82
C LEU A 195 -4.90 -5.66 1.16
N GLU A 196 -5.62 -5.13 0.18
CA GLU A 196 -5.17 -3.99 -0.61
C GLU A 196 -6.33 -3.08 -1.04
N PHE A 197 -6.05 -1.79 -1.16
CA PHE A 197 -6.95 -0.78 -1.73
C PHE A 197 -8.35 -0.76 -1.08
N SER A 198 -8.42 -1.02 0.22
CA SER A 198 -9.68 -1.01 0.96
C SER A 198 -10.38 0.35 0.90
N GLY A 199 -11.71 0.36 1.01
CA GLY A 199 -12.51 1.59 1.12
C GLY A 199 -12.44 2.28 2.48
N SER A 200 -11.46 1.95 3.33
CA SER A 200 -11.29 2.57 4.65
C SER A 200 -10.83 4.03 4.56
N CYS A 201 -10.96 4.76 5.65
CA CYS A 201 -10.55 6.16 5.75
C CYS A 201 -9.06 6.37 5.43
N ALA A 202 -8.73 7.56 4.95
CA ALA A 202 -7.33 7.95 4.75
C ALA A 202 -6.55 7.88 6.06
N GLY A 203 -5.50 7.04 6.12
CA GLY A 203 -4.71 6.84 7.33
C GLY A 203 -5.35 5.92 8.38
N CYS A 204 -6.28 5.07 8.00
CA CYS A 204 -6.93 4.11 8.90
C CYS A 204 -5.90 3.21 9.59
N ALA A 205 -5.90 3.21 10.93
CA ALA A 205 -5.00 2.35 11.70
C ALA A 205 -5.40 0.88 11.62
N GLU A 206 -6.70 0.58 11.60
CA GLU A 206 -7.24 -0.78 11.54
C GLU A 206 -6.75 -1.54 10.31
N THR A 207 -6.90 -0.95 9.12
CA THR A 207 -6.47 -1.61 7.89
C THR A 207 -4.95 -1.71 7.77
N ALA A 208 -4.18 -0.86 8.45
CA ALA A 208 -2.73 -1.03 8.54
C ALA A 208 -2.35 -2.33 9.26
N TYR A 209 -3.02 -2.66 10.37
CA TYR A 209 -2.83 -3.92 11.09
C TYR A 209 -3.36 -5.12 10.31
N ALA A 210 -4.60 -5.03 9.78
CA ALA A 210 -5.20 -6.10 8.98
C ALA A 210 -4.30 -6.46 7.78
N ARG A 211 -3.78 -5.46 7.08
CA ARG A 211 -2.84 -5.66 5.98
C ARG A 211 -1.56 -6.39 6.42
N LEU A 212 -0.96 -5.99 7.54
CA LEU A 212 0.25 -6.63 8.05
C LEU A 212 -0.01 -8.09 8.42
N ILE A 213 -1.13 -8.37 9.09
CA ILE A 213 -1.53 -9.73 9.45
C ILE A 213 -1.69 -10.59 8.19
N THR A 214 -2.30 -10.06 7.13
CA THR A 214 -2.43 -10.79 5.86
C THR A 214 -1.08 -11.05 5.18
N GLN A 215 -0.09 -10.17 5.33
CA GLN A 215 1.27 -10.43 4.84
C GLN A 215 1.96 -11.58 5.59
N LEU A 216 1.65 -11.76 6.87
CA LEU A 216 2.28 -12.79 7.69
C LEU A 216 1.56 -14.15 7.60
N PHE A 217 0.22 -14.14 7.51
CA PHE A 217 -0.61 -15.31 7.68
C PHE A 217 -1.73 -15.46 6.65
N GLY A 218 -1.92 -14.50 5.76
CA GLY A 218 -3.10 -14.40 4.90
C GLY A 218 -3.34 -15.58 3.97
N ASP A 219 -2.28 -16.31 3.62
CA ASP A 219 -2.34 -17.54 2.82
C ASP A 219 -3.09 -18.70 3.49
N ARG A 220 -3.36 -18.60 4.81
CA ARG A 220 -3.99 -19.62 5.64
C ARG A 220 -4.92 -19.07 6.72
N MET A 221 -5.42 -17.86 6.54
CA MET A 221 -6.31 -17.19 7.49
C MET A 221 -7.77 -17.50 7.22
N TYR A 222 -8.51 -17.76 8.30
CA TYR A 222 -9.96 -17.64 8.34
C TYR A 222 -10.31 -16.39 9.12
N ILE A 223 -11.15 -15.52 8.54
CA ILE A 223 -11.58 -14.28 9.15
C ILE A 223 -13.06 -14.36 9.47
N SER A 224 -13.36 -14.38 10.75
CA SER A 224 -14.72 -14.30 11.27
C SER A 224 -14.95 -12.85 11.72
N ASN A 225 -15.71 -12.09 10.92
CA ASN A 225 -15.89 -10.66 11.11
C ASN A 225 -17.24 -10.35 11.76
N ALA A 226 -17.30 -9.36 12.63
CA ALA A 226 -18.52 -8.80 13.17
C ALA A 226 -18.85 -7.44 12.53
N THR A 227 -20.08 -6.97 12.70
CA THR A 227 -20.53 -5.68 12.17
C THR A 227 -19.71 -4.53 12.75
N GLY A 228 -19.17 -3.69 11.89
CA GLY A 228 -18.34 -2.53 12.22
C GLY A 228 -17.65 -1.96 10.98
N CYS A 229 -16.59 -1.17 11.15
CA CYS A 229 -15.82 -0.64 10.03
C CYS A 229 -15.27 -1.75 9.12
N SER A 230 -14.83 -2.87 9.69
CA SER A 230 -14.31 -4.00 8.93
C SER A 230 -15.35 -4.67 8.03
N SER A 231 -16.63 -4.60 8.38
CA SER A 231 -17.74 -5.03 7.50
C SER A 231 -17.89 -4.07 6.31
N ILE A 232 -17.69 -2.78 6.54
CA ILE A 232 -17.91 -1.74 5.53
C ILE A 232 -16.79 -1.73 4.49
N TRP A 233 -15.54 -1.80 4.92
CA TRP A 233 -14.42 -1.81 3.97
C TRP A 233 -14.07 -3.22 3.47
N GLY A 234 -14.52 -4.29 4.14
CA GLY A 234 -14.21 -5.70 3.79
C GLY A 234 -15.35 -6.47 3.17
N GLY A 235 -16.62 -6.10 3.43
CA GLY A 235 -17.81 -6.87 3.08
C GLY A 235 -18.33 -6.73 1.64
N PRO A 236 -18.29 -5.56 0.99
CA PRO A 236 -18.84 -5.45 -0.35
C PRO A 236 -18.10 -6.30 -1.37
N ALA A 237 -18.78 -7.23 -2.03
CA ALA A 237 -18.19 -8.13 -3.02
C ALA A 237 -17.53 -7.36 -4.19
N ALA A 238 -18.18 -6.30 -4.67
CA ALA A 238 -17.69 -5.46 -5.76
C ALA A 238 -16.38 -4.71 -5.45
N THR A 239 -16.02 -4.58 -4.19
CA THR A 239 -14.85 -3.83 -3.72
C THR A 239 -14.05 -4.58 -2.67
N SER A 240 -14.12 -5.91 -2.67
CA SER A 240 -13.41 -6.76 -1.70
C SER A 240 -11.91 -6.44 -1.71
N PRO A 241 -11.34 -6.00 -0.58
CA PRO A 241 -9.93 -5.66 -0.50
C PRO A 241 -9.04 -6.87 -0.20
N TYR A 242 -9.63 -7.96 0.30
CA TYR A 242 -8.89 -9.21 0.47
C TYR A 242 -8.60 -9.81 -0.89
N CYS A 243 -7.37 -10.28 -1.10
CA CYS A 243 -6.94 -10.83 -2.37
C CYS A 243 -6.13 -12.13 -2.16
N THR A 244 -5.80 -12.80 -3.25
CA THR A 244 -5.00 -14.01 -3.24
C THR A 244 -3.56 -13.75 -3.68
N ASP A 245 -2.65 -14.63 -3.27
CA ASP A 245 -1.31 -14.70 -3.82
C ASP A 245 -1.32 -15.30 -5.24
N LYS A 246 -0.15 -15.42 -5.85
CA LYS A 246 0.00 -15.98 -7.21
C LYS A 246 -0.34 -17.47 -7.31
N ASN A 247 -0.50 -18.17 -6.18
CA ASN A 247 -0.90 -19.56 -6.11
C ASN A 247 -2.41 -19.73 -5.83
N GLY A 248 -3.15 -18.62 -5.74
CA GLY A 248 -4.58 -18.61 -5.43
C GLY A 248 -4.91 -18.74 -3.94
N HIS A 249 -3.91 -18.65 -3.06
CA HIS A 249 -4.15 -18.70 -1.61
C HIS A 249 -4.41 -17.30 -1.06
N GLY A 250 -5.43 -17.19 -0.20
CA GLY A 250 -5.79 -15.94 0.45
C GLY A 250 -6.75 -16.16 1.62
N PRO A 251 -7.11 -15.10 2.35
CA PRO A 251 -8.01 -15.21 3.49
C PRO A 251 -9.41 -15.69 3.08
N ALA A 252 -9.96 -16.65 3.81
CA ALA A 252 -11.40 -16.90 3.79
C ALA A 252 -12.08 -15.90 4.73
N TRP A 253 -13.03 -15.12 4.22
CA TRP A 253 -13.72 -14.07 4.97
C TRP A 253 -15.21 -14.33 5.03
N ALA A 254 -15.77 -14.27 6.23
CA ALA A 254 -17.18 -14.34 6.47
C ALA A 254 -17.61 -13.30 7.53
N ASN A 255 -18.82 -12.78 7.44
CA ASN A 255 -19.32 -11.77 8.36
C ASN A 255 -20.56 -12.27 9.13
N SER A 256 -20.58 -12.01 10.43
CA SER A 256 -21.78 -12.11 11.26
C SER A 256 -22.51 -10.76 11.26
N LEU A 257 -23.85 -10.81 11.36
CA LEU A 257 -24.68 -9.63 11.56
C LEU A 257 -24.69 -9.15 13.01
N PHE A 258 -24.13 -9.94 13.93
CA PHE A 258 -24.06 -9.62 15.36
C PHE A 258 -22.73 -8.97 15.71
N GLU A 259 -22.75 -8.04 16.66
CA GLU A 259 -21.56 -7.27 17.03
C GLU A 259 -20.50 -8.10 17.76
N ASP A 260 -20.88 -9.07 18.60
CA ASP A 260 -19.93 -9.84 19.39
C ASP A 260 -19.30 -11.01 18.65
N ASN A 261 -19.96 -11.56 17.64
CA ASN A 261 -19.40 -12.58 16.76
C ASN A 261 -18.85 -13.86 17.43
N ALA A 262 -19.19 -14.10 18.70
CA ALA A 262 -18.57 -15.17 19.48
C ALA A 262 -18.91 -16.56 18.94
N GLU A 263 -20.18 -16.82 18.67
CA GLU A 263 -20.67 -18.10 18.17
C GLU A 263 -20.19 -18.36 16.75
N HIS A 264 -20.19 -17.32 15.90
CA HIS A 264 -19.67 -17.41 14.53
C HIS A 264 -18.17 -17.71 14.53
N GLY A 265 -17.38 -17.04 15.41
CA GLY A 265 -15.97 -17.29 15.57
C GLY A 265 -15.67 -18.72 16.04
N LEU A 266 -16.47 -19.24 16.96
CA LEU A 266 -16.36 -20.64 17.41
C LEU A 266 -16.69 -21.62 16.27
N GLY A 267 -17.73 -21.33 15.49
CA GLY A 267 -18.13 -22.16 14.36
C GLY A 267 -17.08 -22.24 13.24
N MET A 268 -16.41 -21.14 12.96
CA MET A 268 -15.32 -21.09 11.98
C MET A 268 -14.09 -21.86 12.45
#